data_67aba9efb8d6f2d77b596e2e8da25658
#
_entry.id   67aba9efb8d6f2d77b596e2e8da25658
#
_cell.length_a   1.000
_cell.length_b   1.000
_cell.length_c   1.000
_cell.angle_alpha   90.00
_cell.angle_beta   90.00
_cell.angle_gamma   90.00
#
_symmetry.space_group_name_H-M   'P 1'
#
loop_
_entity.id
_entity.type
_entity.pdbx_description
1 polymer ?
#
loop_
_entity_poly.entity_id
_entity_poly.type
_entity_poly.pdbx_seq_one_letter_code
_entity_poly.pdbx_strand_id
1 'polypeptide(L)'
;MKKNIEVDKDEILKFEAMASEWWDPYGKFKPLHMLNPCRLEYITSQIKTHFNCDYKDLEPFKGLRILDIGCGGGLLTEPMARLGASVVGVDPVEKNIKVAKLHSEKSGLEINYM
;
A
#
# COMPACT_ATOMS: atom_id res chain seq x y z
N MET A 1 19.05 24.32 9.82
CA MET A 1 19.24 23.58 10.23
C MET A 1 19.50 22.22 9.92
N LYS A 2 20.41 21.74 10.32
CA LYS A 2 20.83 20.54 9.96
C LYS A 2 20.35 19.47 10.77
N LYS A 3 19.77 19.77 11.88
CA LYS A 3 19.30 18.75 12.75
C LYS A 3 18.35 17.81 12.12
N ASN A 4 17.72 18.21 11.06
CA ASN A 4 16.76 17.33 10.47
C ASN A 4 17.41 16.25 9.66
N ILE A 5 18.68 16.40 9.40
CA ILE A 5 19.34 15.42 8.60
C ILE A 5 19.65 14.24 9.45
N GLU A 6 19.81 14.46 10.74
CA GLU A 6 20.06 13.38 11.58
C GLU A 6 18.83 12.84 12.02
N VAL A 7 18.09 12.43 11.11
CA VAL A 7 16.85 11.92 11.38
C VAL A 7 16.91 11.11 12.55
N ASP A 8 16.07 11.33 13.43
CA ASP A 8 15.89 10.61 14.61
C ASP A 8 15.81 9.13 14.29
N LYS A 9 16.89 8.43 14.57
CA LYS A 9 16.95 7.00 14.32
C LYS A 9 15.90 6.26 15.13
N ASP A 10 15.56 6.79 16.30
CA ASP A 10 14.54 6.16 17.12
C ASP A 10 13.18 6.28 16.46
N GLU A 11 12.93 7.38 15.78
CA GLU A 11 11.67 7.55 15.07
C GLU A 11 11.57 6.59 13.91
N ILE A 12 12.66 6.42 13.17
CA ILE A 12 12.68 5.46 12.07
C ILE A 12 12.40 4.06 12.58
N LEU A 13 13.08 3.66 13.67
CA LEU A 13 12.88 2.34 14.25
C LEU A 13 11.43 2.15 14.71
N LYS A 14 10.84 3.21 15.24
CA LYS A 14 9.46 3.17 15.67
C LYS A 14 8.53 2.89 14.50
N PHE A 15 8.71 3.60 13.40
CA PHE A 15 7.85 3.39 12.23
C PHE A 15 8.13 2.06 11.54
N GLU A 16 9.37 1.58 11.58
CA GLU A 16 9.67 0.24 11.08
C GLU A 16 8.95 -0.83 11.89
N ALA A 17 8.91 -0.67 13.21
CA ALA A 17 8.20 -1.60 14.07
C ALA A 17 6.69 -1.57 13.78
N MET A 18 6.14 -0.37 13.57
CA MET A 18 4.73 -0.22 13.22
C MET A 18 4.43 -0.85 11.87
N ALA A 19 5.32 -0.69 10.90
CA ALA A 19 5.14 -1.28 9.57
C ALA A 19 5.17 -2.81 9.67
N SER A 20 6.09 -3.36 10.46
CA SER A 20 6.14 -4.80 10.68
C SER A 20 4.86 -5.31 11.30
N GLU A 21 4.26 -4.53 12.21
CA GLU A 21 3.02 -4.91 12.84
C GLU A 21 1.85 -4.88 11.84
N TRP A 22 1.75 -3.83 11.05
CA TRP A 22 0.71 -3.71 10.04
C TRP A 22 0.76 -4.88 9.04
N TRP A 23 1.96 -5.27 8.65
CA TRP A 23 2.15 -6.27 7.60
C TRP A 23 2.33 -7.70 8.13
N ASP A 24 2.18 -7.90 9.44
CA ASP A 24 2.21 -9.23 10.04
C ASP A 24 0.83 -9.87 9.91
N PRO A 25 0.68 -10.89 9.07
CA PRO A 25 -0.64 -11.51 8.85
C PRO A 25 -1.15 -12.29 10.06
N TYR A 26 -0.31 -12.49 11.06
CA TYR A 26 -0.70 -13.22 12.26
C TYR A 26 -0.78 -12.30 13.48
N GLY A 27 -0.53 -11.02 13.34
CA GLY A 27 -0.57 -10.04 14.41
C GLY A 27 -1.94 -9.41 14.58
N LYS A 28 -1.96 -8.21 15.14
CA LYS A 28 -3.23 -7.55 15.45
C LYS A 28 -4.02 -7.13 14.23
N PHE A 29 -3.41 -7.05 13.06
CA PHE A 29 -4.09 -6.73 11.83
C PHE A 29 -4.51 -7.98 11.04
N LYS A 30 -4.44 -9.14 11.67
CA LYS A 30 -4.84 -10.40 11.05
C LYS A 30 -6.21 -10.33 10.36
N PRO A 31 -7.26 -9.71 10.96
CA PRO A 31 -8.55 -9.65 10.29
C PRO A 31 -8.50 -8.99 8.92
N LEU A 32 -7.67 -7.94 8.78
CA LEU A 32 -7.53 -7.27 7.49
C LEU A 32 -6.80 -8.15 6.49
N HIS A 33 -5.78 -8.87 6.93
CA HIS A 33 -5.06 -9.80 6.06
C HIS A 33 -5.94 -10.95 5.59
N MET A 34 -6.84 -11.41 6.44
CA MET A 34 -7.77 -12.48 6.07
C MET A 34 -8.81 -12.00 5.08
N LEU A 35 -9.23 -10.74 5.19
CA LEU A 35 -10.22 -10.16 4.30
C LEU A 35 -9.64 -9.73 2.96
N ASN A 36 -8.36 -9.41 2.94
CA ASN A 36 -7.72 -8.78 1.77
C ASN A 36 -7.82 -9.60 0.47
N PRO A 37 -7.58 -10.92 0.48
CA PRO A 37 -7.70 -11.69 -0.76
C PRO A 37 -9.08 -11.58 -1.40
N CYS A 38 -10.13 -11.59 -0.59
CA CYS A 38 -11.49 -11.47 -1.09
C CYS A 38 -11.75 -10.07 -1.68
N ARG A 39 -11.29 -9.03 -0.99
CA ARG A 39 -11.43 -7.66 -1.48
C ARG A 39 -10.67 -7.48 -2.80
N LEU A 40 -9.45 -8.01 -2.86
CA LEU A 40 -8.63 -7.90 -4.05
C LEU A 40 -9.26 -8.61 -5.23
N GLU A 41 -9.78 -9.81 -5.01
CA GLU A 41 -10.43 -10.56 -6.07
C GLU A 41 -11.62 -9.79 -6.63
N TYR A 42 -12.45 -9.25 -5.76
CA TYR A 42 -13.61 -8.48 -6.19
C TYR A 42 -13.20 -7.23 -6.97
N ILE A 43 -12.30 -6.43 -6.39
CA ILE A 43 -11.88 -5.16 -7.00
C ILE A 43 -11.19 -5.41 -8.33
N THR A 44 -10.25 -6.35 -8.38
CA THR A 44 -9.49 -6.61 -9.61
C THR A 44 -10.40 -7.15 -10.70
N SER A 45 -11.36 -8.01 -10.36
CA SER A 45 -12.29 -8.53 -11.37
C SER A 45 -13.17 -7.43 -11.94
N GLN A 46 -13.63 -6.50 -11.10
CA GLN A 46 -14.44 -5.37 -11.56
C GLN A 46 -13.64 -4.46 -12.48
N ILE A 47 -12.40 -4.16 -12.10
CA ILE A 47 -11.53 -3.31 -12.91
C ILE A 47 -11.22 -3.97 -14.25
N LYS A 48 -10.85 -5.25 -14.23
CA LYS A 48 -10.54 -5.97 -15.45
C LYS A 48 -11.71 -5.99 -16.42
N THR A 49 -12.90 -6.21 -15.90
CA THR A 49 -14.10 -6.24 -16.74
C THR A 49 -14.41 -4.86 -17.30
N HIS A 50 -14.37 -3.84 -16.46
CA HIS A 50 -14.74 -2.48 -16.87
C HIS A 50 -13.76 -1.91 -17.89
N PHE A 51 -12.48 -2.12 -17.71
CA PHE A 51 -11.43 -1.59 -18.58
C PHE A 51 -10.93 -2.60 -19.61
N ASN A 52 -11.53 -3.79 -19.65
CA ASN A 52 -11.16 -4.84 -20.59
C ASN A 52 -9.67 -5.16 -20.55
N CYS A 53 -9.13 -5.36 -19.35
CA CYS A 53 -7.72 -5.66 -19.16
C CYS A 53 -7.38 -7.10 -19.55
N ASP A 54 -6.16 -7.30 -20.06
CA ASP A 54 -5.71 -8.60 -20.47
C ASP A 54 -5.24 -9.39 -19.23
N TYR A 55 -5.89 -10.52 -18.95
CA TYR A 55 -5.55 -11.37 -17.83
C TYR A 55 -4.16 -12.00 -17.95
N LYS A 56 -3.61 -12.05 -19.15
CA LYS A 56 -2.31 -12.69 -19.38
C LYS A 56 -1.17 -11.71 -19.17
N ASP A 57 -1.48 -10.43 -19.04
CA ASP A 57 -0.47 -9.42 -18.83
C ASP A 57 -0.02 -9.46 -17.38
N LEU A 58 1.27 -9.34 -17.13
CA LEU A 58 1.82 -9.29 -15.78
C LEU A 58 1.45 -7.99 -15.07
N GLU A 59 1.22 -6.92 -15.85
CA GLU A 59 0.79 -5.66 -15.32
C GLU A 59 -0.53 -5.24 -15.99
N PRO A 60 -1.61 -5.95 -15.67
CA PRO A 60 -2.89 -5.70 -16.35
C PRO A 60 -3.46 -4.31 -16.09
N PHE A 61 -3.00 -3.64 -15.05
CA PHE A 61 -3.50 -2.30 -14.69
C PHE A 61 -2.59 -1.17 -15.17
N LYS A 62 -1.61 -1.48 -16.01
CA LYS A 62 -0.73 -0.45 -16.52
C LYS A 62 -1.55 0.61 -17.26
N GLY A 63 -1.28 1.87 -16.93
CA GLY A 63 -2.02 2.99 -17.52
C GLY A 63 -3.26 3.40 -16.73
N LEU A 64 -3.68 2.61 -15.76
CA LEU A 64 -4.82 2.98 -14.92
C LEU A 64 -4.37 3.78 -13.71
N ARG A 65 -5.23 4.66 -13.24
CA ARG A 65 -4.99 5.46 -12.05
C ARG A 65 -6.00 5.04 -10.98
N ILE A 66 -5.53 4.80 -9.79
CA ILE A 66 -6.37 4.35 -8.68
C ILE A 66 -6.16 5.26 -7.48
N LEU A 67 -7.25 5.65 -6.85
CA LEU A 67 -7.22 6.38 -5.59
C LEU A 67 -7.76 5.46 -4.50
N ASP A 68 -6.92 5.21 -3.49
CA ASP A 68 -7.30 4.37 -2.35
C ASP A 68 -7.52 5.28 -1.15
N ILE A 69 -8.77 5.50 -0.81
CA ILE A 69 -9.16 6.36 0.30
C ILE A 69 -9.25 5.54 1.58
N GLY A 70 -8.53 5.98 2.62
CA GLY A 70 -8.44 5.21 3.85
C GLY A 70 -7.46 4.07 3.72
N CYS A 71 -6.32 4.34 3.10
CA CYS A 71 -5.37 3.29 2.73
C CYS A 71 -4.67 2.60 3.91
N GLY A 72 -4.67 3.20 5.09
CA GLY A 72 -4.00 2.63 6.26
C GLY A 72 -2.53 2.35 6.00
N GLY A 73 -2.07 1.17 6.32
CA GLY A 73 -0.69 0.76 6.11
C GLY A 73 -0.36 0.29 4.69
N GLY A 74 -1.32 0.36 3.78
CA GLY A 74 -1.07 0.05 2.38
C GLY A 74 -1.39 -1.38 1.95
N LEU A 75 -2.13 -2.12 2.75
CA LEU A 75 -2.41 -3.54 2.46
C LEU A 75 -3.15 -3.75 1.15
N LEU A 76 -4.02 -2.81 0.77
CA LEU A 76 -4.75 -2.90 -0.48
C LEU A 76 -4.03 -2.12 -1.57
N THR A 77 -3.37 -1.03 -1.20
CA THR A 77 -2.71 -0.12 -2.13
C THR A 77 -1.56 -0.82 -2.86
N GLU A 78 -0.72 -1.55 -2.13
CA GLU A 78 0.46 -2.19 -2.73
C GLU A 78 0.13 -3.24 -3.80
N PRO A 79 -0.83 -4.14 -3.58
CA PRO A 79 -1.19 -5.10 -4.62
C PRO A 79 -1.66 -4.44 -5.91
N MET A 80 -2.38 -3.31 -5.82
CA MET A 80 -2.82 -2.58 -7.00
C MET A 80 -1.63 -2.01 -7.76
N ALA A 81 -0.65 -1.49 -7.04
CA ALA A 81 0.57 -0.97 -7.65
C ALA A 81 1.37 -2.09 -8.32
N ARG A 82 1.41 -3.27 -7.71
CA ARG A 82 2.10 -4.42 -8.30
C ARG A 82 1.47 -4.84 -9.61
N LEU A 83 0.18 -4.62 -9.78
CA LEU A 83 -0.51 -4.93 -11.03
C LEU A 83 -0.29 -3.85 -12.09
N GLY A 84 0.48 -2.83 -11.79
CA GLY A 84 0.87 -1.80 -12.75
C GLY A 84 0.13 -0.48 -12.66
N ALA A 85 -0.86 -0.37 -11.78
CA ALA A 85 -1.61 0.88 -11.65
C ALA A 85 -0.75 1.98 -11.04
N SER A 86 -1.06 3.22 -11.39
CA SER A 86 -0.52 4.39 -10.72
C SER A 86 -1.46 4.69 -9.56
N VAL A 87 -0.99 4.47 -8.33
CA VAL A 87 -1.87 4.53 -7.16
C VAL A 87 -1.55 5.71 -6.27
N VAL A 88 -2.60 6.38 -5.82
CA VAL A 88 -2.52 7.40 -4.78
C VAL A 88 -3.26 6.84 -3.58
N GLY A 89 -2.59 6.75 -2.45
CA GLY A 89 -3.20 6.32 -1.19
C GLY A 89 -3.36 7.50 -0.26
N VAL A 90 -4.53 7.68 0.32
CA VAL A 90 -4.77 8.77 1.27
C VAL A 90 -5.34 8.20 2.57
N ASP A 91 -4.95 8.80 3.67
CA ASP A 91 -5.45 8.41 4.98
C ASP A 91 -5.33 9.62 5.92
N PRO A 92 -6.33 9.88 6.76
CA PRO A 92 -6.27 11.02 7.66
C PRO A 92 -5.26 10.83 8.80
N VAL A 93 -4.83 9.60 9.05
CA VAL A 93 -3.89 9.33 10.13
C VAL A 93 -2.46 9.39 9.57
N GLU A 94 -1.74 10.43 9.93
CA GLU A 94 -0.39 10.64 9.44
C GLU A 94 0.54 9.47 9.70
N LYS A 95 0.41 8.83 10.85
CA LYS A 95 1.25 7.68 11.19
C LYS A 95 1.06 6.53 10.20
N ASN A 96 -0.18 6.33 9.75
CA ASN A 96 -0.47 5.28 8.78
C ASN A 96 0.22 5.57 7.45
N ILE A 97 0.22 6.83 7.04
CA ILE A 97 0.88 7.24 5.80
C ILE A 97 2.39 6.99 5.89
N LYS A 98 3.00 7.30 7.03
CA LYS A 98 4.43 7.05 7.22
C LYS A 98 4.76 5.56 7.17
N VAL A 99 3.91 4.74 7.79
CA VAL A 99 4.05 3.28 7.74
C VAL A 99 3.94 2.78 6.30
N ALA A 100 2.92 3.26 5.59
CA ALA A 100 2.67 2.83 4.21
C ALA A 100 3.84 3.20 3.29
N LYS A 101 4.36 4.42 3.42
CA LYS A 101 5.52 4.87 2.65
C LYS A 101 6.73 4.00 2.91
N LEU A 102 7.01 3.73 4.18
CA LEU A 102 8.18 2.95 4.55
C LEU A 102 8.11 1.55 3.96
N HIS A 103 6.96 0.91 4.07
CA HIS A 103 6.81 -0.44 3.55
C HIS A 103 6.88 -0.49 2.03
N SER A 104 6.25 0.47 1.33
CA SER A 104 6.27 0.48 -0.13
C SER A 104 7.68 0.71 -0.67
N GLU A 105 8.48 1.53 0.00
CA GLU A 105 9.87 1.73 -0.38
C GLU A 105 10.67 0.44 -0.26
N LYS A 106 10.46 -0.32 0.82
CA LYS A 106 11.12 -1.60 0.99
C LYS A 106 10.67 -2.61 -0.04
N SER A 107 9.43 -2.51 -0.49
CA SER A 107 8.89 -3.41 -1.51
C SER A 107 9.26 -3.00 -2.93
N GLY A 108 9.94 -1.87 -3.09
CA GLY A 108 10.33 -1.39 -4.41
C GLY A 108 9.19 -0.84 -5.24
N LEU A 109 8.12 -0.40 -4.59
CA LEU A 109 6.94 0.13 -5.28
C LEU A 109 6.90 1.65 -5.19
N GLU A 110 6.46 2.28 -6.27
CA GLU A 110 6.26 3.71 -6.27
C GLU A 110 4.77 3.99 -6.10
N ILE A 111 4.41 4.49 -4.94
CA ILE A 111 3.03 4.84 -4.60
C ILE A 111 3.03 6.24 -4.01
N ASN A 112 2.10 7.06 -4.45
CA ASN A 112 1.99 8.40 -3.92
C ASN A 112 1.03 8.38 -2.74
N TYR A 113 1.58 8.44 -1.53
CA TYR A 113 0.77 8.49 -0.30
C TYR A 113 0.68 9.92 0.21
N MET A 114 -0.49 10.31 0.65
CA MET A 114 -0.71 11.65 1.24
C MET A 114 -1.82 11.68 2.30
#